data_ff19ee75593d7775bcc82fd97b65ffb0
#
_entry.id   ff19ee75593d7775bcc82fd97b65ffb0
#
_cell.length_a   1.000
_cell.length_b   1.000
_cell.length_c   1.000
_cell.angle_alpha   90.00
_cell.angle_beta   90.00
_cell.angle_gamma   90.00
#
_symmetry.space_group_name_H-M   'P 1'
#
loop_
_entity.id
_entity.type
_entity.pdbx_description
1 polymer ?
#
loop_
_entity_poly.entity_id
_entity_poly.type
_entity_poly.pdbx_seq_one_letter_code
_entity_poly.pdbx_strand_id
1 'polypeptide(L)'
;RHTGATFSPEPGRASEGVQLDVAIIDAGHKRQMDLSVELPDGFELGPVATHEQWAQTLDQVAKLVEAHRTTLLFVNTRRLVERLAHLLSDRLGEENVAAHHGSLSKETRFDAEQRLKAGTVKVVVATASLELGIDVGDVDLVCLMGSPRNIGVALQRVGRSGHWLGGIPKGRFYPLTRDEMVETVALLRAIQGGRLDALSVPPWPLDVLAQQIIATAVTDEWAEDDLYDLVTRAYPYRALPREQFDAVVTMLSEGVANRWGRGSAYLHRDGIHHKVKARRGARIAAVTSGGAIPDTADYLVISEPDGGMVGTVNEDFAIESMA
;
A
#
# COMPACT_ATOMS: atom_id res chain seq x y z
N ARG A 1 -18.58 -11.08 -28.22
CA ARG A 1 -18.91 -12.39 -27.57
C ARG A 1 -18.97 -12.14 -26.08
N HIS A 2 -20.19 -12.18 -25.53
CA HIS A 2 -20.42 -12.07 -24.09
C HIS A 2 -19.92 -13.37 -23.43
N THR A 3 -18.84 -13.31 -22.69
CA THR A 3 -18.49 -14.35 -21.73
C THR A 3 -19.04 -13.92 -20.37
N GLY A 4 -20.28 -14.31 -20.09
CA GLY A 4 -20.84 -14.21 -18.75
C GLY A 4 -20.07 -15.15 -17.84
N ALA A 5 -19.15 -14.62 -17.06
CA ALA A 5 -18.58 -15.35 -15.94
C ALA A 5 -19.61 -15.30 -14.81
N THR A 6 -20.37 -16.37 -14.63
CA THR A 6 -21.16 -16.58 -13.42
C THR A 6 -20.21 -16.92 -12.28
N PHE A 7 -20.17 -16.05 -11.27
CA PHE A 7 -19.48 -16.33 -10.02
C PHE A 7 -20.32 -17.36 -9.26
N SER A 8 -19.92 -18.63 -9.30
CA SER A 8 -20.44 -19.67 -8.43
C SER A 8 -19.56 -19.76 -7.20
N PRO A 9 -20.08 -19.51 -5.99
CA PRO A 9 -19.32 -19.81 -4.77
C PRO A 9 -19.09 -21.33 -4.70
N GLU A 10 -17.87 -21.74 -4.33
CA GLU A 10 -17.58 -23.15 -4.09
C GLU A 10 -18.54 -23.75 -3.04
N PRO A 11 -18.97 -25.01 -3.21
CA PRO A 11 -19.99 -25.61 -2.35
C PRO A 11 -19.43 -25.99 -0.98
N GLY A 12 -19.67 -25.09 0.00
CA GLY A 12 -19.34 -25.35 1.39
C GLY A 12 -20.24 -24.55 2.33
N ARG A 13 -21.45 -25.06 2.59
CA ARG A 13 -22.57 -24.50 3.35
C ARG A 13 -23.32 -23.36 2.66
N ALA A 14 -24.36 -23.75 1.94
CA ALA A 14 -25.44 -22.87 1.57
C ALA A 14 -26.22 -22.45 2.83
N SER A 15 -25.97 -21.25 3.35
CA SER A 15 -27.09 -20.42 3.77
C SER A 15 -27.88 -20.14 2.49
N GLU A 16 -29.20 -20.25 2.49
CA GLU A 16 -30.08 -19.84 1.41
C GLU A 16 -29.88 -18.35 1.14
N GLY A 17 -28.71 -18.03 0.58
CA GLY A 17 -28.34 -16.69 0.18
C GLY A 17 -29.06 -16.36 -1.11
N VAL A 18 -29.71 -15.24 -1.15
CA VAL A 18 -30.21 -14.62 -2.38
C VAL A 18 -29.07 -14.67 -3.40
N GLN A 19 -29.22 -15.48 -4.44
CA GLN A 19 -28.29 -15.49 -5.56
C GLN A 19 -28.44 -14.16 -6.27
N LEU A 20 -27.48 -13.25 -6.01
CA LEU A 20 -27.47 -11.97 -6.71
C LEU A 20 -27.07 -12.25 -8.15
N ASP A 21 -27.97 -11.94 -9.07
CA ASP A 21 -27.68 -11.94 -10.50
C ASP A 21 -26.83 -10.70 -10.81
N VAL A 22 -25.50 -10.85 -10.70
CA VAL A 22 -24.53 -9.78 -10.94
C VAL A 22 -23.86 -10.03 -12.28
N ALA A 23 -24.08 -9.13 -13.22
CA ALA A 23 -23.37 -9.12 -14.49
C ALA A 23 -22.03 -8.38 -14.35
N ILE A 24 -20.93 -9.06 -14.61
CA ILE A 24 -19.61 -8.42 -14.72
C ILE A 24 -19.46 -7.97 -16.16
N ILE A 25 -19.41 -6.63 -16.36
CA ILE A 25 -19.18 -6.02 -17.66
C ILE A 25 -17.71 -5.65 -17.76
N ASP A 26 -16.94 -6.46 -18.49
CA ASP A 26 -15.56 -6.15 -18.86
C ASP A 26 -15.55 -5.66 -20.31
N ALA A 27 -15.42 -4.34 -20.50
CA ALA A 27 -15.36 -3.71 -21.83
C ALA A 27 -14.01 -3.93 -22.53
N GLY A 28 -13.06 -4.57 -21.88
CA GLY A 28 -11.77 -4.95 -22.46
C GLY A 28 -10.90 -3.76 -22.92
N HIS A 29 -11.11 -2.56 -22.38
CA HIS A 29 -10.35 -1.38 -22.74
C HIS A 29 -8.93 -1.47 -22.19
N LYS A 30 -8.00 -1.96 -23.01
CA LYS A 30 -6.56 -1.83 -22.75
C LYS A 30 -6.13 -0.41 -23.10
N ARG A 31 -5.88 0.41 -22.09
CA ARG A 31 -5.29 1.74 -22.30
C ARG A 31 -3.90 1.57 -22.88
N GLN A 32 -3.63 2.23 -24.02
CA GLN A 32 -2.29 2.28 -24.57
C GLN A 32 -1.36 2.99 -23.58
N MET A 33 -0.17 2.44 -23.35
CA MET A 33 0.85 2.99 -22.45
C MET A 33 2.20 2.99 -23.17
N ASP A 34 3.00 4.03 -22.96
CA ASP A 34 4.37 4.16 -23.43
C ASP A 34 5.31 3.78 -22.28
N LEU A 35 5.76 2.53 -22.25
CA LEU A 35 6.59 1.98 -21.18
C LEU A 35 7.92 1.49 -21.75
N SER A 36 9.03 1.87 -21.11
CA SER A 36 10.35 1.35 -21.44
C SER A 36 11.20 1.13 -20.20
N VAL A 37 12.18 0.23 -20.34
CA VAL A 37 13.27 0.06 -19.39
C VAL A 37 14.44 0.90 -19.90
N GLU A 38 15.01 1.68 -19.02
CA GLU A 38 16.14 2.57 -19.31
C GLU A 38 17.37 2.08 -18.55
N LEU A 39 18.49 2.01 -19.25
CA LEU A 39 19.79 1.69 -18.67
C LEU A 39 20.82 2.70 -19.15
N PRO A 40 21.82 3.06 -18.33
CA PRO A 40 22.96 3.82 -18.78
C PRO A 40 23.73 3.06 -19.86
N ASP A 41 24.21 3.78 -20.89
CA ASP A 41 24.98 3.19 -21.98
C ASP A 41 26.29 2.55 -21.48
N GLY A 42 26.56 1.31 -21.95
CA GLY A 42 27.79 0.61 -21.63
C GLY A 42 27.87 0.05 -20.20
N PHE A 43 26.79 0.08 -19.44
CA PHE A 43 26.76 -0.45 -18.08
C PHE A 43 26.25 -1.88 -18.02
N GLU A 44 27.01 -2.77 -17.33
CA GLU A 44 26.53 -4.08 -16.90
C GLU A 44 25.98 -3.99 -15.48
N LEU A 45 24.70 -4.38 -15.31
CA LEU A 45 24.08 -4.43 -13.99
C LEU A 45 24.77 -5.47 -13.10
N GLY A 46 25.21 -5.03 -11.93
CA GLY A 46 25.74 -5.87 -10.87
C GLY A 46 24.67 -6.33 -9.88
N PRO A 47 25.07 -7.03 -8.82
CA PRO A 47 24.19 -7.33 -7.67
C PRO A 47 23.89 -6.08 -6.83
N VAL A 48 24.72 -5.05 -6.91
CA VAL A 48 24.56 -3.76 -6.22
C VAL A 48 24.90 -2.63 -7.20
N ALA A 49 24.15 -1.55 -7.14
CA ALA A 49 24.40 -0.37 -7.96
C ALA A 49 25.65 0.39 -7.51
N THR A 50 26.57 0.69 -8.45
CA THR A 50 27.77 1.47 -8.18
C THR A 50 27.49 2.97 -8.16
N HIS A 51 28.39 3.76 -7.57
CA HIS A 51 28.28 5.24 -7.59
C HIS A 51 28.26 5.81 -9.02
N GLU A 52 29.02 5.22 -9.92
CA GLU A 52 29.08 5.65 -11.30
C GLU A 52 27.76 5.36 -12.04
N GLN A 53 27.20 4.19 -11.82
CA GLN A 53 25.88 3.83 -12.35
C GLN A 53 24.80 4.79 -11.85
N TRP A 54 24.82 5.13 -10.55
CA TRP A 54 23.89 6.12 -9.99
C TRP A 54 24.02 7.48 -10.67
N ALA A 55 25.26 7.98 -10.86
CA ALA A 55 25.53 9.28 -11.48
C ALA A 55 24.99 9.31 -12.92
N GLN A 56 25.29 8.28 -13.73
CA GLN A 56 24.83 8.19 -15.11
C GLN A 56 23.31 8.04 -15.23
N THR A 57 22.69 7.24 -14.34
CA THR A 57 21.22 7.10 -14.29
C THR A 57 20.57 8.45 -13.98
N LEU A 58 21.10 9.20 -13.02
CA LEU A 58 20.57 10.52 -12.67
C LEU A 58 20.76 11.55 -13.79
N ASP A 59 21.85 11.47 -14.54
CA ASP A 59 22.07 12.33 -15.71
C ASP A 59 21.05 12.03 -16.82
N GLN A 60 20.68 10.77 -17.03
CA GLN A 60 19.61 10.39 -17.96
C GLN A 60 18.24 10.88 -17.45
N VAL A 61 17.93 10.68 -16.17
CA VAL A 61 16.69 11.17 -15.56
C VAL A 61 16.60 12.70 -15.69
N ALA A 62 17.68 13.44 -15.41
CA ALA A 62 17.70 14.89 -15.52
C ALA A 62 17.39 15.35 -16.96
N LYS A 63 17.98 14.73 -17.97
CA LYS A 63 17.68 15.02 -19.40
C LYS A 63 16.20 14.77 -19.74
N LEU A 64 15.61 13.69 -19.20
CA LEU A 64 14.18 13.42 -19.42
C LEU A 64 13.29 14.44 -18.70
N VAL A 65 13.66 14.85 -17.48
CA VAL A 65 12.96 15.90 -16.73
C VAL A 65 12.99 17.23 -17.48
N GLU A 66 14.13 17.61 -18.05
CA GLU A 66 14.24 18.83 -18.86
C GLU A 66 13.35 18.79 -20.11
N ALA A 67 13.25 17.62 -20.75
CA ALA A 67 12.45 17.40 -21.95
C ALA A 67 10.93 17.36 -21.71
N HIS A 68 10.48 17.27 -20.46
CA HIS A 68 9.08 17.22 -20.05
C HIS A 68 8.71 18.42 -19.17
N ARG A 69 7.43 18.77 -19.13
CA ARG A 69 6.94 19.87 -18.30
C ARG A 69 6.95 19.48 -16.81
N THR A 70 6.41 18.31 -16.52
CA THR A 70 6.30 17.78 -15.16
C THR A 70 6.60 16.29 -15.12
N THR A 71 7.40 15.87 -14.16
CA THR A 71 7.82 14.48 -13.96
C THR A 71 7.57 14.04 -12.51
N LEU A 72 7.07 12.83 -12.31
CA LEU A 72 7.10 12.14 -11.03
C LEU A 72 8.20 11.08 -11.05
N LEU A 73 9.11 11.13 -10.08
CA LEU A 73 10.12 10.10 -9.86
C LEU A 73 9.77 9.30 -8.61
N PHE A 74 9.29 8.07 -8.79
CA PHE A 74 9.00 7.18 -7.69
C PHE A 74 10.21 6.38 -7.26
N VAL A 75 10.41 6.30 -5.95
CA VAL A 75 11.43 5.48 -5.29
C VAL A 75 10.80 4.68 -4.15
N ASN A 76 11.51 3.64 -3.68
CA ASN A 76 10.93 2.72 -2.71
C ASN A 76 11.11 3.17 -1.25
N THR A 77 12.06 4.08 -0.95
CA THR A 77 12.38 4.48 0.41
C THR A 77 12.43 5.99 0.61
N ARG A 78 12.11 6.46 1.82
CA ARG A 78 12.13 7.89 2.19
C ARG A 78 13.54 8.48 2.11
N ARG A 79 14.54 7.73 2.56
CA ARG A 79 15.95 8.12 2.50
C ARG A 79 16.39 8.35 1.05
N LEU A 80 15.93 7.50 0.12
CA LEU A 80 16.25 7.64 -1.29
C LEU A 80 15.55 8.86 -1.90
N VAL A 81 14.33 9.22 -1.46
CA VAL A 81 13.67 10.46 -1.87
C VAL A 81 14.56 11.65 -1.58
N GLU A 82 14.99 11.82 -0.33
CA GLU A 82 15.82 12.96 0.09
C GLU A 82 17.15 13.01 -0.67
N ARG A 83 17.81 11.86 -0.77
CA ARG A 83 19.08 11.74 -1.50
C ARG A 83 18.92 12.13 -2.99
N LEU A 84 17.91 11.60 -3.66
CA LEU A 84 17.72 11.88 -5.09
C LEU A 84 17.20 13.29 -5.34
N ALA A 85 16.36 13.83 -4.47
CA ALA A 85 15.94 15.22 -4.56
C ALA A 85 17.16 16.17 -4.48
N HIS A 86 18.07 15.94 -3.53
CA HIS A 86 19.31 16.72 -3.42
C HIS A 86 20.18 16.57 -4.69
N LEU A 87 20.47 15.36 -5.14
CA LEU A 87 21.31 15.10 -6.31
C LEU A 87 20.70 15.63 -7.62
N LEU A 88 19.38 15.67 -7.73
CA LEU A 88 18.69 16.28 -8.86
C LEU A 88 18.64 17.80 -8.75
N SER A 89 18.57 18.37 -7.54
CA SER A 89 18.68 19.82 -7.34
C SER A 89 20.03 20.37 -7.78
N ASP A 90 21.11 19.61 -7.57
CA ASP A 90 22.45 19.96 -8.08
C ASP A 90 22.52 20.04 -9.62
N ARG A 91 21.65 19.30 -10.32
CA ARG A 91 21.60 19.23 -11.79
C ARG A 91 20.61 20.18 -12.42
N LEU A 92 19.46 20.35 -11.78
CA LEU A 92 18.30 21.02 -12.35
C LEU A 92 17.98 22.37 -11.71
N GLY A 93 18.60 22.67 -10.54
CA GLY A 93 18.25 23.81 -9.67
C GLY A 93 17.20 23.42 -8.62
N GLU A 94 17.35 23.97 -7.41
CA GLU A 94 16.47 23.67 -6.26
C GLU A 94 15.00 24.03 -6.53
N GLU A 95 14.75 25.08 -7.30
CA GLU A 95 13.42 25.54 -7.65
C GLU A 95 12.65 24.54 -8.54
N ASN A 96 13.36 23.65 -9.23
CA ASN A 96 12.79 22.66 -10.16
C ASN A 96 12.53 21.31 -9.53
N VAL A 97 12.97 21.08 -8.29
CA VAL A 97 12.89 19.80 -7.60
C VAL A 97 12.08 19.94 -6.31
N ALA A 98 11.28 18.94 -6.00
CA ALA A 98 10.63 18.81 -4.69
C ALA A 98 10.65 17.34 -4.22
N ALA A 99 10.62 17.15 -2.90
CA ALA A 99 10.50 15.85 -2.25
C ALA A 99 9.09 15.65 -1.71
N HIS A 100 8.58 14.40 -1.73
CA HIS A 100 7.28 14.08 -1.16
C HIS A 100 7.25 12.68 -0.53
N HIS A 101 7.16 12.60 0.78
CA HIS A 101 7.00 11.35 1.52
C HIS A 101 6.33 11.56 2.88
N GLY A 102 5.85 10.48 3.50
CA GLY A 102 5.01 10.53 4.71
C GLY A 102 5.66 11.14 5.96
N SER A 103 7.02 11.23 6.03
CA SER A 103 7.72 11.83 7.18
C SER A 103 7.91 13.35 7.06
N LEU A 104 7.63 13.94 5.89
CA LEU A 104 7.64 15.41 5.75
C LEU A 104 6.45 16.04 6.47
N SER A 105 6.59 17.30 6.86
CA SER A 105 5.50 18.07 7.44
C SER A 105 4.32 18.16 6.45
N LYS A 106 3.12 18.37 6.98
CA LYS A 106 1.93 18.52 6.14
C LYS A 106 2.07 19.73 5.20
N GLU A 107 2.67 20.81 5.67
CA GLU A 107 2.90 22.04 4.93
C GLU A 107 3.85 21.80 3.76
N THR A 108 4.98 21.11 3.99
CA THR A 108 5.97 20.80 2.95
C THR A 108 5.37 19.90 1.86
N ARG A 109 4.59 18.88 2.26
CA ARG A 109 3.90 18.00 1.29
C ARG A 109 2.90 18.78 0.46
N PHE A 110 2.09 19.61 1.10
CA PHE A 110 1.09 20.44 0.42
C PHE A 110 1.75 21.43 -0.55
N ASP A 111 2.87 22.05 -0.19
CA ASP A 111 3.63 22.92 -1.09
C ASP A 111 4.10 22.16 -2.34
N ALA A 112 4.72 20.97 -2.16
CA ALA A 112 5.16 20.13 -3.27
C ALA A 112 3.99 19.75 -4.22
N GLU A 113 2.83 19.39 -3.66
CA GLU A 113 1.62 19.09 -4.41
C GLU A 113 1.11 20.31 -5.19
N GLN A 114 1.06 21.48 -4.57
CA GLN A 114 0.62 22.72 -5.24
C GLN A 114 1.58 23.14 -6.37
N ARG A 115 2.87 23.05 -6.14
CA ARG A 115 3.89 23.35 -7.14
C ARG A 115 3.83 22.40 -8.32
N LEU A 116 3.60 21.09 -8.06
CA LEU A 116 3.41 20.09 -9.10
C LEU A 116 2.15 20.43 -9.94
N LYS A 117 1.04 20.69 -9.27
CA LYS A 117 -0.25 21.04 -9.89
C LYS A 117 -0.19 22.31 -10.72
N ALA A 118 0.54 23.31 -10.25
CA ALA A 118 0.77 24.55 -10.96
C ALA A 118 1.80 24.42 -12.12
N GLY A 119 2.53 23.29 -12.19
CA GLY A 119 3.60 23.10 -13.16
C GLY A 119 4.81 23.99 -12.92
N THR A 120 5.01 24.46 -11.69
CA THR A 120 6.15 25.31 -11.29
C THR A 120 7.35 24.51 -10.79
N VAL A 121 7.22 23.19 -10.66
CA VAL A 121 8.29 22.25 -10.35
C VAL A 121 8.44 21.28 -11.53
N LYS A 122 9.67 20.96 -11.92
CA LYS A 122 9.98 20.05 -13.03
C LYS A 122 9.86 18.58 -12.60
N VAL A 123 10.30 18.27 -11.40
CA VAL A 123 10.27 16.91 -10.87
C VAL A 123 9.92 16.87 -9.39
N VAL A 124 9.03 15.95 -9.02
CA VAL A 124 8.78 15.57 -7.63
C VAL A 124 9.28 14.15 -7.41
N VAL A 125 10.21 13.99 -6.48
CA VAL A 125 10.71 12.69 -6.05
C VAL A 125 9.82 12.20 -4.90
N ALA A 126 9.21 11.02 -5.04
CA ALA A 126 8.21 10.57 -4.08
C ALA A 126 8.30 9.07 -3.78
N THR A 127 7.81 8.69 -2.59
CA THR A 127 7.44 7.30 -2.28
C THR A 127 5.99 7.01 -2.71
N ALA A 128 5.37 5.96 -2.19
CA ALA A 128 3.95 5.65 -2.41
C ALA A 128 2.97 6.77 -2.00
N SER A 129 3.45 7.85 -1.35
CA SER A 129 2.64 8.97 -0.89
C SER A 129 1.89 9.73 -2.00
N LEU A 130 2.36 9.66 -3.26
CA LEU A 130 1.69 10.22 -4.45
C LEU A 130 1.07 9.14 -5.36
N GLU A 131 1.00 7.90 -4.89
CA GLU A 131 0.49 6.76 -5.67
C GLU A 131 -1.04 6.76 -5.77
N LEU A 132 -1.74 7.14 -4.69
CA LEU A 132 -3.20 7.06 -4.60
C LEU A 132 -3.85 8.36 -4.09
N GLY A 133 -5.05 8.63 -4.60
CA GLY A 133 -6.04 9.52 -3.97
C GLY A 133 -5.76 11.02 -4.03
N ILE A 134 -4.71 11.46 -4.70
CA ILE A 134 -4.36 12.89 -4.81
C ILE A 134 -4.51 13.34 -6.26
N ASP A 135 -5.17 14.48 -6.46
CA ASP A 135 -5.17 15.19 -7.73
C ASP A 135 -3.84 15.95 -7.86
N VAL A 136 -2.91 15.38 -8.60
CA VAL A 136 -1.56 15.93 -8.80
C VAL A 136 -1.45 16.81 -10.06
N GLY A 137 -2.57 17.05 -10.75
CA GLY A 137 -2.57 17.79 -12.01
C GLY A 137 -2.01 17.00 -13.19
N ASP A 138 -1.58 17.72 -14.21
CA ASP A 138 -1.06 17.12 -15.45
C ASP A 138 0.41 16.72 -15.28
N VAL A 139 0.67 15.43 -15.23
CA VAL A 139 2.02 14.84 -15.21
C VAL A 139 2.34 14.24 -16.56
N ASP A 140 3.45 14.67 -17.18
CA ASP A 140 3.83 14.21 -18.52
C ASP A 140 4.59 12.88 -18.49
N LEU A 141 5.39 12.65 -17.45
CA LEU A 141 6.27 11.49 -17.34
C LEU A 141 6.29 10.94 -15.92
N VAL A 142 6.32 9.63 -15.81
CA VAL A 142 6.64 8.92 -14.57
C VAL A 142 7.92 8.13 -14.73
N CYS A 143 8.87 8.33 -13.84
CA CYS A 143 10.07 7.52 -13.69
C CYS A 143 9.95 6.65 -12.43
N LEU A 144 10.38 5.39 -12.51
CA LEU A 144 10.44 4.47 -11.38
C LEU A 144 11.89 4.02 -11.18
N MET A 145 12.47 4.40 -10.05
CA MET A 145 13.83 4.02 -9.67
C MET A 145 13.78 2.75 -8.82
N GLY A 146 14.31 1.66 -9.35
CA GLY A 146 14.14 0.32 -8.80
C GLY A 146 12.82 -0.35 -9.21
N SER A 147 12.69 -1.64 -8.91
CA SER A 147 11.46 -2.40 -9.19
C SER A 147 10.34 -2.02 -8.22
N PRO A 148 9.12 -1.74 -8.71
CA PRO A 148 7.95 -1.56 -7.85
C PRO A 148 7.43 -2.89 -7.27
N ARG A 149 7.97 -4.04 -7.68
CA ARG A 149 7.68 -5.42 -7.22
C ARG A 149 6.23 -5.89 -7.38
N ASN A 150 5.31 -5.00 -7.73
CA ASN A 150 3.87 -5.28 -7.84
C ASN A 150 3.32 -4.63 -9.10
N ILE A 151 2.54 -5.38 -9.89
CA ILE A 151 1.98 -4.92 -11.18
C ILE A 151 0.97 -3.79 -10.94
N GLY A 152 0.11 -3.95 -9.93
CA GLY A 152 -0.90 -2.95 -9.56
C GLY A 152 -0.25 -1.63 -9.16
N VAL A 153 0.82 -1.66 -8.36
CA VAL A 153 1.61 -0.48 -7.97
C VAL A 153 2.24 0.20 -9.18
N ALA A 154 2.85 -0.57 -10.08
CA ALA A 154 3.42 -0.01 -11.31
C ALA A 154 2.37 0.72 -12.15
N LEU A 155 1.20 0.10 -12.34
CA LEU A 155 0.08 0.70 -13.09
C LEU A 155 -0.48 1.96 -12.43
N GLN A 156 -0.59 1.97 -11.09
CA GLN A 156 -1.05 3.13 -10.32
C GLN A 156 -0.08 4.30 -10.44
N ARG A 157 1.24 4.04 -10.32
CA ARG A 157 2.29 5.04 -10.47
C ARG A 157 2.33 5.58 -11.90
N VAL A 158 2.45 4.74 -12.90
CA VAL A 158 2.47 5.15 -14.31
C VAL A 158 1.18 5.86 -14.71
N GLY A 159 0.05 5.43 -14.17
CA GLY A 159 -1.25 6.04 -14.37
C GLY A 159 -1.35 7.50 -13.89
N ARG A 160 -0.38 8.00 -13.10
CA ARG A 160 -0.27 9.44 -12.77
C ARG A 160 0.09 10.28 -13.98
N SER A 161 0.80 9.73 -14.98
CA SER A 161 1.07 10.43 -16.23
C SER A 161 -0.07 10.28 -17.24
N GLY A 162 -0.20 11.27 -18.13
CA GLY A 162 -1.21 11.26 -19.18
C GLY A 162 -2.64 11.22 -18.67
N HIS A 163 -2.93 11.82 -17.50
CA HIS A 163 -4.23 11.74 -16.82
C HIS A 163 -5.28 12.67 -17.43
N TRP A 164 -5.10 13.11 -18.67
CA TRP A 164 -6.06 13.90 -19.43
C TRP A 164 -6.74 13.08 -20.52
N LEU A 165 -7.81 13.59 -21.08
CA LEU A 165 -8.59 12.93 -22.13
C LEU A 165 -7.72 12.70 -23.38
N GLY A 166 -7.53 11.43 -23.75
CA GLY A 166 -6.66 11.04 -24.87
C GLY A 166 -5.17 10.95 -24.53
N GLY A 167 -4.77 11.23 -23.28
CA GLY A 167 -3.39 11.11 -22.84
C GLY A 167 -2.91 9.66 -22.80
N ILE A 168 -1.66 9.43 -23.23
CA ILE A 168 -0.99 8.13 -23.15
C ILE A 168 -0.07 8.16 -21.93
N PRO A 169 -0.27 7.29 -20.91
CA PRO A 169 0.63 7.20 -19.76
C PRO A 169 2.05 6.83 -20.22
N LYS A 170 3.03 7.59 -19.75
CA LYS A 170 4.45 7.36 -20.02
C LYS A 170 5.17 6.94 -18.75
N GLY A 171 5.80 5.76 -18.81
CA GLY A 171 6.59 5.19 -17.72
C GLY A 171 8.00 4.83 -18.15
N ARG A 172 9.02 5.23 -17.39
CA ARG A 172 10.42 4.88 -17.59
C ARG A 172 10.92 4.17 -16.32
N PHE A 173 11.39 2.94 -16.50
CA PHE A 173 11.81 2.07 -15.41
C PHE A 173 13.32 1.99 -15.40
N TYR A 174 13.93 2.30 -14.28
CA TYR A 174 15.36 2.29 -14.04
C TYR A 174 15.71 1.19 -13.01
N PRO A 175 15.88 -0.08 -13.44
CA PRO A 175 16.39 -1.13 -12.57
C PRO A 175 17.84 -0.83 -12.22
N LEU A 176 18.19 -1.00 -10.93
CA LEU A 176 19.51 -0.69 -10.40
C LEU A 176 20.39 -1.93 -10.28
N THR A 177 19.77 -3.12 -10.23
CA THR A 177 20.44 -4.41 -10.10
C THR A 177 19.95 -5.40 -11.15
N ARG A 178 20.67 -6.53 -11.31
CA ARG A 178 20.25 -7.63 -12.20
C ARG A 178 18.89 -8.19 -11.80
N ASP A 179 18.65 -8.36 -10.52
CA ASP A 179 17.40 -8.92 -10.01
C ASP A 179 16.23 -7.98 -10.31
N GLU A 180 16.42 -6.68 -10.06
CA GLU A 180 15.40 -5.67 -10.42
C GLU A 180 15.15 -5.60 -11.93
N MET A 181 16.15 -5.86 -12.77
CA MET A 181 15.96 -5.93 -14.21
C MET A 181 15.04 -7.09 -14.59
N VAL A 182 15.29 -8.29 -14.03
CA VAL A 182 14.45 -9.47 -14.29
C VAL A 182 13.02 -9.21 -13.82
N GLU A 183 12.85 -8.68 -12.61
CA GLU A 183 11.55 -8.31 -12.07
C GLU A 183 10.82 -7.29 -12.97
N THR A 184 11.53 -6.21 -13.38
CA THR A 184 10.95 -5.15 -14.20
C THR A 184 10.53 -5.67 -15.58
N VAL A 185 11.34 -6.49 -16.23
CA VAL A 185 11.00 -7.08 -17.54
C VAL A 185 9.80 -8.03 -17.39
N ALA A 186 9.76 -8.86 -16.35
CA ALA A 186 8.63 -9.75 -16.06
C ALA A 186 7.34 -8.96 -15.81
N LEU A 187 7.44 -7.86 -15.05
CA LEU A 187 6.34 -6.95 -14.74
C LEU A 187 5.80 -6.28 -16.01
N LEU A 188 6.66 -5.69 -16.86
CA LEU A 188 6.23 -5.07 -18.11
C LEU A 188 5.56 -6.07 -19.05
N ARG A 189 6.11 -7.29 -19.12
CA ARG A 189 5.52 -8.38 -19.89
C ARG A 189 4.15 -8.80 -19.38
N ALA A 190 3.95 -8.78 -18.05
CA ALA A 190 2.65 -9.03 -17.42
C ALA A 190 1.64 -7.93 -17.77
N ILE A 191 2.04 -6.66 -17.67
CA ILE A 191 1.23 -5.50 -18.04
C ILE A 191 0.79 -5.58 -19.50
N GLN A 192 1.72 -5.82 -20.44
CA GLN A 192 1.42 -5.99 -21.86
C GLN A 192 0.44 -7.14 -22.11
N GLY A 193 0.56 -8.23 -21.34
CA GLY A 193 -0.35 -9.37 -21.36
C GLY A 193 -1.71 -9.10 -20.69
N GLY A 194 -1.92 -7.93 -20.04
CA GLY A 194 -3.14 -7.60 -19.30
C GLY A 194 -3.31 -8.41 -18.03
N ARG A 195 -2.22 -8.91 -17.45
CA ARG A 195 -2.22 -9.65 -16.18
C ARG A 195 -2.08 -8.69 -15.01
N LEU A 196 -2.68 -9.03 -13.89
CA LEU A 196 -2.54 -8.37 -12.61
C LEU A 196 -2.01 -9.37 -11.58
N ASP A 197 -1.56 -8.85 -10.45
CA ASP A 197 -1.20 -9.69 -9.31
C ASP A 197 -2.42 -10.43 -8.80
N ALA A 198 -2.22 -11.65 -8.32
CA ALA A 198 -3.28 -12.42 -7.70
C ALA A 198 -3.69 -11.76 -6.37
N LEU A 199 -4.99 -11.52 -6.21
CA LEU A 199 -5.52 -11.03 -4.95
C LEU A 199 -5.59 -12.17 -3.94
N SER A 200 -4.76 -12.13 -2.91
CA SER A 200 -4.85 -13.04 -1.78
C SER A 200 -5.71 -12.41 -0.68
N VAL A 201 -6.87 -13.00 -0.43
CA VAL A 201 -7.72 -12.60 0.70
C VAL A 201 -7.33 -13.44 1.91
N PRO A 202 -6.78 -12.85 3.00
CA PRO A 202 -6.42 -13.62 4.18
C PRO A 202 -7.69 -14.28 4.78
N PRO A 203 -7.63 -15.56 5.14
CA PRO A 203 -8.76 -16.20 5.79
C PRO A 203 -8.89 -15.71 7.24
N TRP A 204 -10.08 -15.31 7.60
CA TRP A 204 -10.49 -14.93 8.97
C TRP A 204 -9.54 -13.96 9.68
N PRO A 205 -9.26 -12.78 9.19
CA PRO A 205 -8.40 -11.82 9.87
C PRO A 205 -9.05 -11.43 11.22
N LEU A 206 -8.56 -12.03 12.33
CA LEU A 206 -9.21 -11.95 13.64
C LEU A 206 -9.09 -10.56 14.28
N ASP A 207 -8.10 -9.80 13.92
CA ASP A 207 -7.92 -8.40 14.31
C ASP A 207 -9.02 -7.51 13.69
N VAL A 208 -9.28 -7.65 12.40
CA VAL A 208 -10.38 -6.96 11.73
C VAL A 208 -11.73 -7.47 12.26
N LEU A 209 -11.87 -8.78 12.50
CA LEU A 209 -13.07 -9.35 13.12
C LEU A 209 -13.37 -8.71 14.46
N ALA A 210 -12.37 -8.60 15.34
CA ALA A 210 -12.52 -7.99 16.65
C ALA A 210 -13.03 -6.55 16.56
N GLN A 211 -12.45 -5.74 15.66
CA GLN A 211 -12.89 -4.37 15.43
C GLN A 211 -14.33 -4.30 14.89
N GLN A 212 -14.69 -5.17 13.94
CA GLN A 212 -16.03 -5.18 13.35
C GLN A 212 -17.09 -5.63 14.36
N ILE A 213 -16.79 -6.60 15.22
CA ILE A 213 -17.67 -7.00 16.32
C ILE A 213 -17.91 -5.82 17.26
N ILE A 214 -16.85 -5.10 17.67
CA ILE A 214 -17.00 -3.92 18.54
C ILE A 214 -17.84 -2.86 17.84
N ALA A 215 -17.56 -2.53 16.59
CA ALA A 215 -18.27 -1.50 15.83
C ALA A 215 -19.77 -1.82 15.69
N THR A 216 -20.11 -3.09 15.46
CA THR A 216 -21.50 -3.56 15.35
C THR A 216 -22.20 -3.51 16.70
N ALA A 217 -21.56 -3.96 17.78
CA ALA A 217 -22.12 -3.96 19.12
C ALA A 217 -22.29 -2.55 19.73
N VAL A 218 -21.62 -1.52 19.18
CA VAL A 218 -21.80 -0.11 19.60
C VAL A 218 -23.17 0.42 19.22
N THR A 219 -23.75 -0.06 18.14
CA THR A 219 -25.07 0.41 17.66
C THR A 219 -26.22 -0.21 18.44
N ASP A 220 -26.16 -1.52 18.69
CA ASP A 220 -27.22 -2.29 19.30
C ASP A 220 -26.69 -3.48 20.14
N GLU A 221 -27.59 -4.08 20.95
CA GLU A 221 -27.36 -5.38 21.56
C GLU A 221 -27.65 -6.49 20.55
N TRP A 222 -26.73 -7.45 20.43
CA TRP A 222 -26.80 -8.54 19.45
C TRP A 222 -26.84 -9.90 20.13
N ALA A 223 -27.68 -10.82 19.63
CA ALA A 223 -27.52 -12.22 19.91
C ALA A 223 -26.21 -12.73 19.27
N GLU A 224 -25.46 -13.60 19.94
CA GLU A 224 -24.18 -14.10 19.45
C GLU A 224 -24.34 -14.87 18.13
N ASP A 225 -25.44 -15.60 17.96
CA ASP A 225 -25.72 -16.33 16.72
C ASP A 225 -26.03 -15.38 15.56
N ASP A 226 -26.86 -14.36 15.77
CA ASP A 226 -27.17 -13.37 14.74
C ASP A 226 -25.92 -12.58 14.31
N LEU A 227 -25.04 -12.27 15.28
CA LEU A 227 -23.78 -11.58 15.00
C LEU A 227 -22.79 -12.48 14.23
N TYR A 228 -22.74 -13.78 14.56
CA TYR A 228 -21.95 -14.75 13.82
C TYR A 228 -22.45 -14.91 12.39
N ASP A 229 -23.77 -15.03 12.19
CA ASP A 229 -24.39 -15.13 10.88
C ASP A 229 -24.14 -13.86 10.04
N LEU A 230 -24.21 -12.69 10.67
CA LEU A 230 -23.87 -11.42 10.01
C LEU A 230 -22.41 -11.41 9.50
N VAL A 231 -21.48 -11.81 10.34
CA VAL A 231 -20.03 -11.80 10.04
C VAL A 231 -19.71 -12.81 8.94
N THR A 232 -20.28 -14.02 8.98
CA THR A 232 -20.00 -15.09 8.00
C THR A 232 -20.56 -14.79 6.61
N ARG A 233 -21.42 -13.80 6.44
CA ARG A 233 -21.83 -13.30 5.12
C ARG A 233 -20.72 -12.60 4.36
N ALA A 234 -19.70 -12.10 5.04
CA ALA A 234 -18.56 -11.48 4.38
C ALA A 234 -17.58 -12.54 3.87
N TYR A 235 -17.12 -12.37 2.63
CA TYR A 235 -16.27 -13.35 1.94
C TYR A 235 -15.06 -13.83 2.76
N PRO A 236 -14.27 -12.98 3.45
CA PRO A 236 -13.15 -13.45 4.27
C PRO A 236 -13.58 -14.40 5.40
N TYR A 237 -14.78 -14.23 5.93
CA TYR A 237 -15.29 -14.97 7.10
C TYR A 237 -16.26 -16.09 6.76
N ARG A 238 -16.53 -16.36 5.47
CA ARG A 238 -17.50 -17.39 5.04
C ARG A 238 -17.25 -18.80 5.59
N ALA A 239 -16.01 -19.10 5.94
CA ALA A 239 -15.58 -20.36 6.54
C ALA A 239 -14.99 -20.17 7.94
N LEU A 240 -15.34 -19.08 8.64
CA LEU A 240 -14.91 -18.81 10.02
C LEU A 240 -15.46 -19.90 10.95
N PRO A 241 -14.60 -20.66 11.67
CA PRO A 241 -15.08 -21.61 12.66
C PRO A 241 -15.78 -20.88 13.82
N ARG A 242 -16.89 -21.42 14.30
CA ARG A 242 -17.62 -20.85 15.45
C ARG A 242 -16.73 -20.70 16.69
N GLU A 243 -15.86 -21.66 16.93
CA GLU A 243 -14.90 -21.62 18.03
C GLU A 243 -13.99 -20.39 17.98
N GLN A 244 -13.52 -20.00 16.79
CA GLN A 244 -12.68 -18.80 16.62
C GLN A 244 -13.47 -17.52 16.87
N PHE A 245 -14.72 -17.46 16.43
CA PHE A 245 -15.61 -16.35 16.72
C PHE A 245 -15.85 -16.23 18.22
N ASP A 246 -16.18 -17.33 18.90
CA ASP A 246 -16.44 -17.36 20.34
C ASP A 246 -15.19 -16.96 21.15
N ALA A 247 -13.99 -17.37 20.69
CA ALA A 247 -12.73 -16.97 21.30
C ALA A 247 -12.50 -15.44 21.19
N VAL A 248 -12.80 -14.83 20.04
CA VAL A 248 -12.71 -13.37 19.87
C VAL A 248 -13.72 -12.64 20.75
N VAL A 249 -14.99 -13.10 20.80
CA VAL A 249 -16.02 -12.53 21.67
C VAL A 249 -15.61 -12.62 23.16
N THR A 250 -15.05 -13.75 23.57
CA THR A 250 -14.54 -13.96 24.93
C THR A 250 -13.41 -12.99 25.25
N MET A 251 -12.41 -12.89 24.36
CA MET A 251 -11.30 -11.94 24.50
C MET A 251 -11.80 -10.50 24.66
N LEU A 252 -12.75 -10.08 23.83
CA LEU A 252 -13.33 -8.73 23.87
C LEU A 252 -14.17 -8.47 25.12
N SER A 253 -14.74 -9.51 25.73
CA SER A 253 -15.59 -9.42 26.93
C SER A 253 -14.80 -9.48 28.23
N GLU A 254 -13.71 -10.24 28.27
CA GLU A 254 -12.89 -10.44 29.47
C GLU A 254 -11.66 -9.51 29.49
N GLY A 255 -11.26 -8.99 28.34
CA GLY A 255 -10.02 -8.25 28.17
C GLY A 255 -8.79 -9.15 28.07
N VAL A 256 -7.68 -8.58 27.59
CA VAL A 256 -6.39 -9.29 27.46
C VAL A 256 -5.55 -9.05 28.71
N ALA A 257 -5.15 -10.11 29.40
CA ALA A 257 -4.19 -10.01 30.49
C ALA A 257 -2.78 -9.80 29.89
N ASN A 258 -2.14 -8.70 30.23
CA ASN A 258 -0.76 -8.41 29.89
C ASN A 258 0.08 -8.14 31.15
N ARG A 259 1.39 -7.96 31.01
CA ARG A 259 2.29 -7.69 32.14
C ARG A 259 1.99 -6.37 32.90
N TRP A 260 1.12 -5.52 32.36
CA TRP A 260 0.68 -4.25 32.95
C TRP A 260 -0.70 -4.32 33.58
N GLY A 261 -1.33 -5.51 33.63
CA GLY A 261 -2.67 -5.75 34.16
C GLY A 261 -3.67 -6.25 33.09
N ARG A 262 -4.95 -6.36 33.48
CA ARG A 262 -6.02 -6.67 32.50
C ARG A 262 -6.30 -5.45 31.65
N GLY A 263 -6.17 -5.59 30.35
CA GLY A 263 -6.65 -4.61 29.39
C GLY A 263 -8.16 -4.41 29.48
N SER A 264 -8.65 -3.26 29.05
CA SER A 264 -10.07 -2.92 29.10
C SER A 264 -10.88 -3.89 28.24
N ALA A 265 -11.91 -4.51 28.81
CA ALA A 265 -12.91 -5.24 28.04
C ALA A 265 -13.82 -4.25 27.30
N TYR A 266 -14.07 -4.50 26.03
CA TYR A 266 -14.90 -3.65 25.16
C TYR A 266 -16.35 -4.09 25.10
N LEU A 267 -16.63 -5.37 25.37
CA LEU A 267 -17.97 -5.93 25.36
C LEU A 267 -18.44 -6.33 26.76
N HIS A 268 -19.74 -6.25 26.97
CA HIS A 268 -20.46 -6.97 28.01
C HIS A 268 -21.11 -8.19 27.35
N ARG A 269 -20.84 -9.39 27.86
CA ARG A 269 -21.41 -10.66 27.39
C ARG A 269 -22.38 -11.17 28.45
N ASP A 270 -23.65 -11.35 28.08
CA ASP A 270 -24.64 -12.07 28.85
C ASP A 270 -24.56 -13.55 28.52
N GLY A 271 -23.91 -14.33 29.37
CA GLY A 271 -23.73 -15.78 29.15
C GLY A 271 -25.02 -16.60 29.33
N ILE A 272 -26.11 -16.01 29.90
CA ILE A 272 -27.39 -16.69 30.08
C ILE A 272 -28.24 -16.56 28.81
N HIS A 273 -28.31 -15.36 28.25
CA HIS A 273 -29.13 -15.09 27.07
C HIS A 273 -28.30 -15.09 25.74
N HIS A 274 -27.01 -15.38 25.83
CA HIS A 274 -26.08 -15.38 24.67
C HIS A 274 -26.12 -14.08 23.89
N LYS A 275 -26.00 -12.95 24.57
CA LYS A 275 -26.04 -11.62 23.99
C LYS A 275 -24.79 -10.83 24.30
N VAL A 276 -24.42 -9.97 23.37
CA VAL A 276 -23.28 -9.04 23.50
C VAL A 276 -23.71 -7.61 23.30
N LYS A 277 -23.10 -6.70 24.07
CA LYS A 277 -23.33 -5.26 24.01
C LYS A 277 -22.04 -4.52 24.26
N ALA A 278 -21.85 -3.38 23.58
CA ALA A 278 -20.67 -2.55 23.80
C ALA A 278 -20.63 -1.93 25.19
N ARG A 279 -19.44 -1.90 25.81
CA ARG A 279 -19.18 -1.15 27.04
C ARG A 279 -18.89 0.32 26.75
N ARG A 280 -18.95 1.13 27.82
CA ARG A 280 -18.54 2.54 27.76
C ARG A 280 -17.09 2.65 27.28
N GLY A 281 -16.83 3.43 26.25
CA GLY A 281 -15.48 3.57 25.63
C GLY A 281 -15.26 2.71 24.38
N ALA A 282 -16.02 1.65 24.15
CA ALA A 282 -15.92 0.81 22.95
C ALA A 282 -16.12 1.61 21.65
N ARG A 283 -16.99 2.64 21.68
CA ARG A 283 -17.22 3.53 20.54
C ARG A 283 -15.94 4.26 20.07
N ILE A 284 -15.12 4.71 21.02
CA ILE A 284 -13.85 5.38 20.67
C ILE A 284 -12.93 4.38 19.97
N ALA A 285 -12.77 3.16 20.53
CA ALA A 285 -11.97 2.11 19.91
C ALA A 285 -12.46 1.76 18.50
N ALA A 286 -13.79 1.65 18.29
CA ALA A 286 -14.38 1.36 16.99
C ALA A 286 -14.09 2.45 15.93
N VAL A 287 -14.06 3.74 16.33
CA VAL A 287 -13.87 4.86 15.41
C VAL A 287 -12.39 5.15 15.15
N THR A 288 -11.52 4.93 16.13
CA THR A 288 -10.09 5.27 16.05
C THR A 288 -9.21 4.12 15.52
N SER A 289 -9.75 2.88 15.48
CA SER A 289 -9.03 1.69 15.01
C SER A 289 -9.62 1.22 13.68
N GLY A 290 -8.75 1.03 12.68
CA GLY A 290 -9.13 0.39 11.41
C GLY A 290 -9.25 -1.14 11.50
N GLY A 291 -8.89 -1.73 12.66
CA GLY A 291 -8.93 -3.17 12.92
C GLY A 291 -7.65 -3.89 12.52
N ALA A 292 -7.08 -3.61 11.37
CA ALA A 292 -5.86 -4.26 10.92
C ALA A 292 -4.67 -3.91 11.84
N ILE A 293 -3.99 -4.95 12.33
CA ILE A 293 -2.70 -4.80 13.03
C ILE A 293 -1.63 -4.83 11.95
N PRO A 294 -0.86 -3.73 11.76
CA PRO A 294 0.19 -3.70 10.75
C PRO A 294 1.23 -4.79 11.04
N ASP A 295 1.64 -5.51 10.00
CA ASP A 295 2.76 -6.46 10.06
C ASP A 295 4.08 -5.69 9.92
N THR A 296 4.33 -4.80 10.88
CA THR A 296 5.55 -3.99 10.98
C THR A 296 6.15 -4.16 12.36
N ALA A 297 7.47 -4.31 12.41
CA ALA A 297 8.21 -4.48 13.65
C ALA A 297 9.06 -3.25 13.99
N ASP A 298 9.15 -2.95 15.28
CA ASP A 298 10.17 -2.05 15.82
C ASP A 298 11.31 -2.88 16.41
N TYR A 299 12.54 -2.60 15.99
CA TYR A 299 13.73 -3.30 16.42
C TYR A 299 14.48 -2.48 17.45
N LEU A 300 14.95 -3.15 18.50
CA LEU A 300 15.85 -2.56 19.49
C LEU A 300 17.28 -2.52 18.93
N VAL A 301 17.88 -1.34 18.94
CA VAL A 301 19.29 -1.16 18.61
C VAL A 301 20.10 -1.26 19.91
N ILE A 302 20.99 -2.25 19.95
CA ILE A 302 21.83 -2.54 21.12
C ILE A 302 23.30 -2.32 20.72
N SER A 303 24.04 -1.58 21.54
CA SER A 303 25.49 -1.39 21.36
C SER A 303 26.24 -2.63 21.80
N GLU A 304 27.18 -3.15 21.00
CA GLU A 304 28.14 -4.16 21.39
C GLU A 304 29.52 -3.51 21.69
N PRO A 305 30.26 -4.01 22.69
CA PRO A 305 30.01 -5.20 23.53
C PRO A 305 29.19 -4.94 24.80
N ASP A 306 28.85 -3.70 25.10
CA ASP A 306 28.32 -3.29 26.42
C ASP A 306 26.84 -3.66 26.62
N GLY A 307 26.12 -4.11 25.60
CA GLY A 307 24.71 -4.46 25.66
C GLY A 307 23.76 -3.26 25.95
N GLY A 308 24.30 -2.03 25.84
CA GLY A 308 23.54 -0.80 26.10
C GLY A 308 22.48 -0.56 25.05
N MET A 309 21.24 -0.24 25.48
CA MET A 309 20.15 0.14 24.58
C MET A 309 20.44 1.53 24.00
N VAL A 310 20.59 1.62 22.67
CA VAL A 310 20.82 2.87 21.92
C VAL A 310 19.50 3.53 21.57
N GLY A 311 18.49 2.73 21.18
CA GLY A 311 17.17 3.23 20.77
C GLY A 311 16.33 2.16 20.10
N THR A 312 15.29 2.59 19.40
CA THR A 312 14.44 1.75 18.56
C THR A 312 14.45 2.26 17.13
N VAL A 313 14.39 1.35 16.16
CA VAL A 313 14.23 1.66 14.73
C VAL A 313 13.06 0.86 14.18
N ASN A 314 12.32 1.44 13.26
CA ASN A 314 11.28 0.70 12.57
C ASN A 314 11.87 -0.27 11.53
N GLU A 315 11.05 -1.20 11.07
CA GLU A 315 11.46 -2.25 10.13
C GLU A 315 12.00 -1.68 8.82
N ASP A 316 11.38 -0.64 8.27
CA ASP A 316 11.83 0.01 7.04
C ASP A 316 13.27 0.51 7.18
N PHE A 317 13.57 1.22 8.30
CA PHE A 317 14.92 1.70 8.56
C PHE A 317 15.92 0.55 8.79
N ALA A 318 15.50 -0.51 9.49
CA ALA A 318 16.37 -1.67 9.75
C ALA A 318 16.76 -2.37 8.43
N ILE A 319 15.79 -2.59 7.53
CA ILE A 319 16.03 -3.18 6.20
C ILE A 319 16.94 -2.30 5.35
N GLU A 320 16.66 -0.98 5.31
CA GLU A 320 17.46 -0.01 4.55
C GLU A 320 18.90 0.13 5.05
N SER A 321 19.13 -0.11 6.35
CA SER A 321 20.46 0.05 6.97
C SER A 321 21.30 -1.21 6.90
N MET A 322 20.70 -2.38 6.66
CA MET A 322 21.39 -3.67 6.51
C MET A 322 21.73 -4.03 5.06
N ALA A 323 21.22 -3.26 4.09
CA ALA A 323 21.52 -3.35 2.66
C ALA A 323 22.60 -2.33 2.30
#